data_30831803cab830360b44aa7f8fe54a79
#
_entry.id   30831803cab830360b44aa7f8fe54a79
#
_cell.length_a   1.000
_cell.length_b   1.000
_cell.length_c   1.000
_cell.angle_alpha   90.00
_cell.angle_beta   90.00
_cell.angle_gamma   90.00
#
_symmetry.space_group_name_H-M   'P 1'
#
loop_
_entity.id
_entity.type
_entity.pdbx_description
1 polymer ?
#
loop_
_entity_poly.entity_id
_entity_poly.type
_entity_poly.pdbx_seq_one_letter_code
_entity_poly.pdbx_strand_id
1 'polypeptide(L)'
;MLFAIHALDHDDALERRLANYSAHKSYLASSPMKTVVSGPLLADDGETMIGSLFIVEAVSKDDVVAFNRADPFAAANVWKSVRIHAFSKRVDNR
;
A
#
# COMPACT_ATOMS: atom_id res chain seq x y z
N MET A 1 -5.52 -6.32 15.18
CA MET A 1 -4.09 -5.92 15.19
C MET A 1 -3.76 -5.09 13.98
N LEU A 2 -2.95 -4.06 14.16
CA LEU A 2 -2.52 -3.22 13.05
C LEU A 2 -1.29 -3.81 12.38
N PHE A 3 -1.20 -3.58 11.06
CA PHE A 3 -0.03 -3.95 10.26
C PHE A 3 0.33 -2.78 9.36
N ALA A 4 1.63 -2.59 9.16
CA ALA A 4 2.16 -1.60 8.22
C ALA A 4 2.64 -2.31 6.96
N ILE A 5 2.23 -1.80 5.81
CA ILE A 5 2.70 -2.23 4.50
C ILE A 5 3.51 -1.08 3.92
N HIS A 6 4.80 -1.30 3.71
CA HIS A 6 5.71 -0.32 3.11
C HIS A 6 6.19 -0.89 1.78
N ALA A 7 5.78 -0.26 0.68
CA ALA A 7 6.09 -0.73 -0.66
C ALA A 7 6.85 0.34 -1.43
N LEU A 8 7.94 -0.04 -2.08
CA LEU A 8 8.69 0.85 -2.96
C LEU A 8 8.53 0.40 -4.40
N ASP A 9 8.33 1.36 -5.29
CA ASP A 9 8.12 1.13 -6.71
C ASP A 9 9.44 0.82 -7.40
N HIS A 10 9.35 0.15 -8.56
CA HIS A 10 10.46 0.14 -9.53
C HIS A 10 10.73 1.57 -10.00
N ASP A 11 11.99 1.86 -10.37
CA ASP A 11 12.41 3.20 -10.79
C ASP A 11 11.62 3.73 -11.99
N ASP A 12 11.14 2.83 -12.86
CA ASP A 12 10.43 3.18 -14.10
C ASP A 12 8.91 2.94 -14.00
N ALA A 13 8.35 2.89 -12.79
CA ALA A 13 6.98 2.42 -12.59
C ALA A 13 5.91 3.51 -12.61
N LEU A 14 6.26 4.79 -12.73
CA LEU A 14 5.29 5.88 -12.58
C LEU A 14 4.11 5.76 -13.57
N GLU A 15 4.39 5.47 -14.84
CA GLU A 15 3.32 5.31 -15.83
C GLU A 15 2.41 4.14 -15.50
N ARG A 16 2.97 3.01 -15.06
CA ARG A 16 2.18 1.84 -14.64
C ARG A 16 1.33 2.15 -13.41
N ARG A 17 1.90 2.90 -12.46
CA ARG A 17 1.16 3.34 -11.27
C ARG A 17 -0.04 4.20 -11.66
N LEU A 18 0.16 5.19 -12.52
CA LEU A 18 -0.92 6.07 -12.96
C LEU A 18 -1.97 5.30 -13.77
N ALA A 19 -1.55 4.39 -14.64
CA ALA A 19 -2.46 3.60 -15.47
C ALA A 19 -3.32 2.65 -14.62
N ASN A 20 -2.83 2.21 -13.46
CA ASN A 20 -3.53 1.25 -12.60
C ASN A 20 -4.13 1.90 -11.34
N TYR A 21 -4.06 3.22 -11.22
CA TYR A 21 -4.51 3.93 -10.03
C TYR A 21 -6.01 3.74 -9.79
N SER A 22 -6.82 3.87 -10.83
CA SER A 22 -8.28 3.72 -10.72
C SER A 22 -8.65 2.31 -10.25
N ALA A 23 -8.01 1.29 -10.81
CA ALA A 23 -8.24 -0.10 -10.39
C ALA A 23 -7.80 -0.33 -8.94
N HIS A 24 -6.66 0.24 -8.53
CA HIS A 24 -6.16 0.18 -7.16
C HIS A 24 -7.17 0.81 -6.19
N LYS A 25 -7.68 2.01 -6.49
CA LYS A 25 -8.69 2.67 -5.66
C LYS A 25 -9.95 1.83 -5.52
N SER A 26 -10.45 1.27 -6.61
CA SER A 26 -11.63 0.42 -6.60
C SER A 26 -11.41 -0.82 -5.75
N TYR A 27 -10.22 -1.42 -5.84
CA TYR A 27 -9.86 -2.58 -5.04
C TYR A 27 -9.90 -2.24 -3.54
N LEU A 28 -9.28 -1.14 -3.14
CA LEU A 28 -9.28 -0.72 -1.73
C LEU A 28 -10.69 -0.44 -1.23
N ALA A 29 -11.52 0.21 -2.05
CA ALA A 29 -12.89 0.56 -1.66
C ALA A 29 -13.79 -0.67 -1.49
N SER A 30 -13.58 -1.72 -2.28
CA SER A 30 -14.41 -2.93 -2.27
C SER A 30 -13.84 -4.05 -1.40
N SER A 31 -12.60 -3.93 -0.93
CA SER A 31 -11.97 -4.97 -0.11
C SER A 31 -12.58 -5.01 1.29
N PRO A 32 -12.76 -6.21 1.88
CA PRO A 32 -13.16 -6.32 3.29
C PRO A 32 -12.04 -5.91 4.25
N MET A 33 -10.80 -5.78 3.80
CA MET A 33 -9.69 -5.33 4.63
C MET A 33 -9.92 -3.88 5.07
N LYS A 34 -9.84 -3.64 6.38
CA LYS A 34 -9.99 -2.29 6.91
C LYS A 34 -8.68 -1.53 6.78
N THR A 35 -8.64 -0.60 5.84
CA THR A 35 -7.51 0.31 5.68
C THR A 35 -7.73 1.51 6.59
N VAL A 36 -6.86 1.68 7.57
CA VAL A 36 -6.95 2.80 8.53
C VAL A 36 -6.44 4.08 7.88
N VAL A 37 -5.28 3.99 7.24
CA VAL A 37 -4.63 5.11 6.56
C VAL A 37 -3.83 4.53 5.40
N SER A 38 -3.84 5.20 4.25
CA SER A 38 -2.99 4.80 3.13
C SER A 38 -2.71 5.99 2.23
N GLY A 39 -1.63 5.90 1.48
CA GLY A 39 -1.26 6.90 0.50
C GLY A 39 0.06 6.58 -0.16
N PRO A 40 0.42 7.34 -1.19
CA PRO A 40 1.71 7.17 -1.84
C PRO A 40 2.85 7.72 -1.01
N LEU A 41 4.00 7.05 -1.09
CA LEU A 41 5.27 7.62 -0.64
C LEU A 41 5.80 8.53 -1.74
N LEU A 42 6.37 9.65 -1.34
CA LEU A 42 6.84 10.67 -2.28
C LEU A 42 8.37 10.78 -2.21
N ALA A 43 8.96 11.13 -3.34
CA ALA A 43 10.37 11.53 -3.38
C ALA A 43 10.56 12.84 -2.61
N ASP A 44 11.80 13.27 -2.46
CA ASP A 44 12.11 14.48 -1.68
C ASP A 44 11.52 15.75 -2.29
N ASP A 45 11.12 15.72 -3.58
CA ASP A 45 10.41 16.84 -4.21
C ASP A 45 8.99 17.05 -3.66
N GLY A 46 8.48 16.10 -2.87
CA GLY A 46 7.13 16.17 -2.31
C GLY A 46 6.01 15.93 -3.30
N GLU A 47 6.31 15.48 -4.50
CA GLU A 47 5.32 15.31 -5.59
C GLU A 47 5.40 13.97 -6.29
N THR A 48 6.60 13.49 -6.60
CA THR A 48 6.78 12.25 -7.38
C THR A 48 6.51 11.03 -6.52
N MET A 49 5.52 10.24 -6.92
CA MET A 49 5.16 9.00 -6.22
C MET A 49 6.21 7.91 -6.47
N ILE A 50 6.75 7.36 -5.40
CA ILE A 50 7.80 6.33 -5.45
C ILE A 50 7.44 5.07 -4.66
N GLY A 51 6.26 5.01 -4.10
CA GLY A 51 5.85 3.86 -3.29
C GLY A 51 4.47 4.04 -2.69
N SER A 52 4.14 3.16 -1.77
CA SER A 52 2.86 3.17 -1.07
C SER A 52 3.06 2.81 0.39
N LEU A 53 2.27 3.42 1.27
CA LEU A 53 2.21 3.06 2.67
C LEU A 53 0.76 2.79 3.05
N PHE A 54 0.54 1.68 3.77
CA PHE A 54 -0.78 1.35 4.31
C PHE A 54 -0.63 1.02 5.78
N ILE A 55 -1.60 1.46 6.57
CA ILE A 55 -1.84 0.90 7.90
C ILE A 55 -3.21 0.23 7.83
N VAL A 56 -3.23 -1.08 8.09
CA VAL A 56 -4.45 -1.88 7.99
C VAL A 56 -4.74 -2.60 9.30
N GLU A 57 -6.02 -2.87 9.56
CA GLU A 57 -6.47 -3.69 10.68
C GLU A 57 -6.75 -5.10 10.17
N ALA A 58 -6.16 -6.12 10.78
CA ALA A 58 -6.34 -7.49 10.35
C ALA A 58 -6.16 -8.47 11.51
N VAL A 59 -6.66 -9.68 11.35
CA VAL A 59 -6.51 -10.76 12.33
C VAL A 59 -5.11 -11.36 12.26
N SER A 60 -4.56 -11.50 11.05
CA SER A 60 -3.26 -12.15 10.87
C SER A 60 -2.45 -11.47 9.77
N LYS A 61 -1.12 -11.69 9.84
CA LYS A 61 -0.22 -11.21 8.79
C LYS A 61 -0.52 -11.89 7.46
N ASP A 62 -0.92 -13.15 7.46
CA ASP A 62 -1.23 -13.88 6.23
C ASP A 62 -2.38 -13.21 5.47
N ASP A 63 -3.39 -12.71 6.18
CA ASP A 63 -4.48 -11.95 5.56
C ASP A 63 -3.98 -10.68 4.89
N VAL A 64 -3.02 -10.00 5.53
CA VAL A 64 -2.43 -8.77 4.98
C VAL A 64 -1.59 -9.07 3.74
N VAL A 65 -0.82 -10.17 3.77
CA VAL A 65 -0.04 -10.60 2.61
C VAL A 65 -0.96 -10.91 1.43
N ALA A 66 -2.06 -11.63 1.66
CA ALA A 66 -3.03 -11.95 0.61
C ALA A 66 -3.69 -10.68 0.04
N PHE A 67 -4.07 -9.76 0.92
CA PHE A 67 -4.63 -8.47 0.53
C PHE A 67 -3.67 -7.70 -0.38
N ASN A 68 -2.41 -7.61 0.01
CA ASN A 68 -1.40 -6.88 -0.76
C ASN A 68 -1.13 -7.52 -2.12
N ARG A 69 -1.06 -8.85 -2.17
CA ARG A 69 -0.80 -9.58 -3.41
C ARG A 69 -1.93 -9.47 -4.44
N ALA A 70 -3.16 -9.26 -3.98
CA ALA A 70 -4.31 -9.12 -4.86
C ALA A 70 -4.54 -7.69 -5.35
N ASP A 71 -3.75 -6.72 -4.88
CA ASP A 71 -3.86 -5.34 -5.33
C ASP A 71 -3.43 -5.23 -6.80
N PRO A 72 -4.17 -4.49 -7.65
CA PRO A 72 -3.77 -4.26 -9.04
C PRO A 72 -2.35 -3.73 -9.22
N PHE A 73 -1.81 -3.00 -8.26
CA PHE A 73 -0.41 -2.54 -8.32
C PHE A 73 0.57 -3.71 -8.27
N ALA A 74 0.25 -4.78 -7.55
CA ALA A 74 1.09 -5.97 -7.52
C ALA A 74 1.08 -6.68 -8.89
N ALA A 75 -0.10 -6.87 -9.46
CA ALA A 75 -0.23 -7.51 -10.77
C ALA A 75 0.45 -6.71 -11.89
N ALA A 76 0.40 -5.39 -11.80
CA ALA A 76 1.02 -4.49 -12.79
C ALA A 76 2.52 -4.32 -12.60
N ASN A 77 3.12 -4.99 -11.61
CA ASN A 77 4.54 -4.91 -11.32
C ASN A 77 5.00 -3.47 -11.03
N VAL A 78 4.18 -2.74 -10.28
CA VAL A 78 4.52 -1.39 -9.83
C VAL A 78 5.56 -1.46 -8.72
N TRP A 79 5.36 -2.37 -7.75
CA TRP A 79 6.20 -2.48 -6.57
C TRP A 79 7.42 -3.37 -6.80
N LYS A 80 8.60 -2.84 -6.50
CA LYS A 80 9.86 -3.57 -6.50
C LYS A 80 10.05 -4.36 -5.22
N SER A 81 9.68 -3.77 -4.09
CA SER A 81 9.80 -4.40 -2.78
C SER A 81 8.61 -4.05 -1.91
N VAL A 82 8.18 -5.02 -1.11
CA VAL A 82 7.10 -4.85 -0.15
C VAL A 82 7.56 -5.43 1.19
N ARG A 83 7.38 -4.65 2.26
CA ARG A 83 7.65 -5.09 3.62
C ARG A 83 6.38 -4.95 4.44
N ILE A 84 6.04 -6.01 5.17
CA ILE A 84 4.84 -6.05 6.00
C ILE A 84 5.25 -6.41 7.42
N HIS A 85 4.87 -5.55 8.37
CA HIS A 85 5.18 -5.77 9.79
C HIS A 85 3.96 -5.48 10.64
N ALA A 86 3.83 -6.20 11.75
CA ALA A 86 2.88 -5.82 12.78
C ALA A 86 3.27 -4.45 13.32
N PHE A 87 2.27 -3.63 13.63
CA PHE A 87 2.47 -2.26 14.04
C PHE A 87 1.71 -2.00 15.34
N SER A 88 2.37 -1.40 16.32
CA SER A 88 1.75 -1.01 17.58
C SER A 88 1.64 0.51 17.62
N LYS A 89 0.42 1.01 17.54
CA LYS A 89 0.18 2.46 17.58
C LYS A 89 0.38 2.97 19.00
N ARG A 90 1.30 3.91 19.17
CA ARG A 90 1.58 4.53 20.47
C ARG A 90 1.10 5.98 20.55
N VAL A 91 1.11 6.69 19.42
CA VAL A 91 0.66 8.07 19.32
C VAL A 91 -0.24 8.22 18.12
N ASP A 92 -1.37 8.88 18.29
CA ASP A 92 -2.31 9.20 17.22
C ASP A 92 -2.93 10.56 17.53
N ASN A 93 -2.51 11.57 16.79
CA ASN A 93 -2.96 12.95 16.95
C ASN A 93 -3.90 13.42 15.84
N ARG A 94 -4.47 12.48 15.10
CA ARG A 94 -5.43 12.81 14.04
C ARG A 94 -6.72 13.38 14.59
#